data_5627ba4049e55e5949a097181bedb700
#
_entry.id   5627ba4049e55e5949a097181bedb700
#
_cell.length_a   1.000
_cell.length_b   1.000
_cell.length_c   1.000
_cell.angle_alpha   90.00
_cell.angle_beta   90.00
_cell.angle_gamma   90.00
#
_symmetry.space_group_name_H-M   'P 1'
#
loop_
_entity.id
_entity.type
_entity.pdbx_description
1 polymer ?
#
loop_
_entity_poly.entity_id
_entity_poly.type
_entity_poly.pdbx_seq_one_letter_code
_entity_poly.pdbx_strand_id
1 'polypeptide(L)'
;MDESTLTRADVDDALASAFSLVLADATADPAARGWRLAEEERGVGRYLRDAAGGGRDAMSVGTVNASAETVDAALGRAAARAPSVVEPLRESIRTLRCMSPQPALAEGWTPRGSVATAHIVCKRVWPVSQRDMVLTTAAATRDGAFLRFATSTAHADAPLDADRVRLEVRGSGYLIEPRAASCKVTHVSCVAPGDAPAFLVNRLAWQRTAMVLKVRALVAES
;
A
#
# COMPACT_ATOMS: atom_id res chain seq x y z
N MET A 1 23.59 3.65 12.49
CA MET A 1 22.44 3.26 13.32
C MET A 1 22.57 1.77 13.54
N ASP A 2 22.64 1.39 14.80
CA ASP A 2 22.76 0.00 15.23
C ASP A 2 21.55 -0.78 14.68
N GLU A 3 21.79 -1.88 13.94
CA GLU A 3 20.74 -2.79 13.48
C GLU A 3 20.21 -3.59 14.68
N SER A 4 19.68 -2.85 15.68
CA SER A 4 19.02 -3.45 16.82
C SER A 4 17.88 -4.31 16.29
N THR A 5 17.87 -5.55 16.68
CA THR A 5 16.90 -6.60 16.35
C THR A 5 15.48 -6.04 16.47
N LEU A 6 14.82 -5.81 15.32
CA LEU A 6 13.42 -5.35 15.30
C LEU A 6 12.58 -6.30 16.14
N THR A 7 11.91 -5.76 17.14
CA THR A 7 11.05 -6.55 18.02
C THR A 7 9.68 -6.74 17.37
N ARG A 8 8.91 -7.71 17.86
CA ARG A 8 7.50 -7.88 17.48
C ARG A 8 6.70 -6.59 17.73
N ALA A 9 6.96 -5.90 18.84
CA ALA A 9 6.29 -4.66 19.20
C ALA A 9 6.51 -3.56 18.14
N ASP A 10 7.73 -3.42 17.62
CA ASP A 10 8.03 -2.44 16.57
C ASP A 10 7.21 -2.70 15.28
N VAL A 11 7.00 -3.97 14.93
CA VAL A 11 6.17 -4.35 13.77
C VAL A 11 4.69 -4.09 14.04
N ASP A 12 4.22 -4.38 15.25
CA ASP A 12 2.85 -4.11 15.67
C ASP A 12 2.53 -2.61 15.61
N ASP A 13 3.41 -1.77 16.13
CA ASP A 13 3.29 -0.30 16.13
C ASP A 13 3.32 0.27 14.70
N ALA A 14 4.22 -0.22 13.86
CA ALA A 14 4.29 0.18 12.46
C ALA A 14 3.01 -0.17 11.70
N LEU A 15 2.46 -1.37 11.91
CA LEU A 15 1.20 -1.79 11.31
C LEU A 15 0.01 -1.00 11.85
N ALA A 16 -0.05 -0.71 13.16
CA ALA A 16 -1.11 0.11 13.76
C ALA A 16 -1.09 1.54 13.21
N SER A 17 0.09 2.11 13.01
CA SER A 17 0.28 3.43 12.40
C SER A 17 -0.19 3.44 10.94
N ALA A 18 0.19 2.43 10.15
CA ALA A 18 -0.24 2.30 8.77
C ALA A 18 -1.75 2.08 8.64
N PHE A 19 -2.33 1.25 9.52
CA PHE A 19 -3.79 1.06 9.60
C PHE A 19 -4.50 2.40 9.82
N SER A 20 -4.09 3.16 10.85
CA SER A 20 -4.68 4.45 11.21
C SER A 20 -4.56 5.47 10.08
N LEU A 21 -3.40 5.54 9.43
CA LEU A 21 -3.15 6.44 8.31
C LEU A 21 -4.05 6.12 7.12
N VAL A 22 -4.07 4.85 6.68
CA VAL A 22 -4.88 4.43 5.52
C VAL A 22 -6.36 4.60 5.80
N LEU A 23 -6.84 4.22 6.99
CA LEU A 23 -8.24 4.37 7.37
C LEU A 23 -8.65 5.85 7.40
N ALA A 24 -7.85 6.71 8.04
CA ALA A 24 -8.15 8.14 8.14
C ALA A 24 -8.19 8.83 6.78
N ASP A 25 -7.25 8.51 5.87
CA ASP A 25 -7.23 9.08 4.52
C ASP A 25 -8.34 8.52 3.64
N ALA A 26 -8.72 7.25 3.82
CA ALA A 26 -9.74 6.59 2.99
C ALA A 26 -11.18 6.95 3.38
N THR A 27 -11.42 7.33 4.64
CA THR A 27 -12.76 7.63 5.16
C THR A 27 -13.11 9.10 5.18
N ALA A 28 -12.13 9.99 5.24
CA ALA A 28 -12.34 11.44 5.29
C ALA A 28 -12.66 12.04 3.90
N ASP A 29 -13.18 13.26 3.90
CA ASP A 29 -13.20 14.08 2.68
C ASP A 29 -11.75 14.30 2.20
N PRO A 30 -11.44 13.97 0.93
CA PRO A 30 -10.10 14.16 0.39
C PRO A 30 -9.55 15.57 0.59
N ALA A 31 -10.34 16.61 0.35
CA ALA A 31 -9.91 17.99 0.49
C ALA A 31 -9.52 18.35 1.93
N ALA A 32 -10.28 17.85 2.93
CA ALA A 32 -9.98 18.06 4.35
C ALA A 32 -8.67 17.43 4.79
N ARG A 33 -8.15 16.46 4.03
CA ARG A 33 -6.87 15.77 4.25
C ARG A 33 -5.75 16.27 3.33
N GLY A 34 -5.96 17.37 2.63
CA GLY A 34 -4.99 17.99 1.73
C GLY A 34 -4.78 17.26 0.40
N TRP A 35 -5.68 16.35 0.05
CA TRP A 35 -5.68 15.69 -1.25
C TRP A 35 -6.25 16.63 -2.32
N ARG A 36 -5.57 16.70 -3.46
CA ARG A 36 -6.03 17.47 -4.63
C ARG A 36 -6.41 16.51 -5.74
N LEU A 37 -7.63 16.68 -6.29
CA LEU A 37 -8.07 15.95 -7.47
C LEU A 37 -7.17 16.35 -8.65
N ALA A 38 -6.47 15.39 -9.21
CA ALA A 38 -5.58 15.58 -10.36
C ALA A 38 -6.29 15.23 -11.67
N GLU A 39 -7.15 14.21 -11.64
CA GLU A 39 -7.93 13.73 -12.79
C GLU A 39 -9.11 12.90 -12.32
N GLU A 40 -10.16 12.83 -13.14
CA GLU A 40 -11.20 11.82 -13.05
C GLU A 40 -11.21 10.98 -14.32
N GLU A 41 -11.00 9.67 -14.20
CA GLU A 41 -10.95 8.74 -15.31
C GLU A 41 -11.96 7.61 -15.09
N ARG A 42 -12.94 7.48 -15.98
CA ARG A 42 -13.96 6.42 -15.93
C ARG A 42 -14.67 6.31 -14.58
N GLY A 43 -14.98 7.45 -13.94
CA GLY A 43 -15.61 7.50 -12.62
C GLY A 43 -14.67 7.04 -11.49
N VAL A 44 -13.36 7.17 -11.68
CA VAL A 44 -12.34 7.02 -10.65
C VAL A 44 -11.67 8.38 -10.43
N GLY A 45 -11.85 8.94 -9.26
CA GLY A 45 -11.11 10.14 -8.83
C GLY A 45 -9.66 9.76 -8.52
N ARG A 46 -8.70 10.49 -9.10
CA ARG A 46 -7.27 10.31 -8.94
C ARG A 46 -6.70 11.52 -8.22
N TYR A 47 -6.14 11.31 -7.05
CA TYR A 47 -5.72 12.38 -6.16
C TYR A 47 -4.22 12.33 -5.87
N LEU A 48 -3.63 13.49 -5.66
CA LEU A 48 -2.25 13.66 -5.24
C LEU A 48 -2.17 14.60 -4.03
N ARG A 49 -1.21 14.34 -3.15
CA ARG A 49 -0.85 15.20 -2.01
C ARG A 49 0.66 15.28 -1.91
N ASP A 50 1.19 16.47 -1.70
CA ASP A 50 2.62 16.64 -1.42
C ASP A 50 2.90 16.11 0.00
N ALA A 51 3.91 15.27 0.10
CA ALA A 51 4.31 14.65 1.36
C ALA A 51 5.48 15.42 1.99
N ALA A 52 5.58 15.37 3.31
CA ALA A 52 6.76 15.87 4.01
C ALA A 52 8.01 15.16 3.49
N GLY A 53 9.11 15.90 3.31
CA GLY A 53 10.38 15.36 2.78
C GLY A 53 10.44 15.25 1.26
N GLY A 54 9.58 15.97 0.51
CA GLY A 54 9.67 16.08 -0.96
C GLY A 54 9.07 14.92 -1.74
N GLY A 55 8.38 14.00 -1.07
CA GLY A 55 7.62 12.92 -1.70
C GLY A 55 6.26 13.38 -2.22
N ARG A 56 5.57 12.49 -2.89
CA ARG A 56 4.19 12.68 -3.34
C ARG A 56 3.35 11.46 -3.04
N ASP A 57 2.34 11.64 -2.21
CA ASP A 57 1.34 10.63 -1.89
C ASP A 57 0.31 10.52 -3.03
N ALA A 58 -0.26 9.35 -3.20
CA ALA A 58 -1.24 9.05 -4.24
C ALA A 58 -2.48 8.39 -3.64
N MET A 59 -3.66 8.78 -4.11
CA MET A 59 -4.92 8.14 -3.75
C MET A 59 -5.79 7.96 -5.00
N SER A 60 -6.58 6.89 -5.02
CA SER A 60 -7.65 6.71 -6.00
C SER A 60 -8.93 6.23 -5.33
N VAL A 61 -10.06 6.77 -5.78
CA VAL A 61 -11.39 6.46 -5.24
C VAL A 61 -12.34 6.15 -6.38
N GLY A 62 -13.05 5.04 -6.30
CA GLY A 62 -14.04 4.69 -7.33
C GLY A 62 -14.92 3.52 -6.93
N THR A 63 -15.96 3.27 -7.72
CA THR A 63 -16.85 2.12 -7.54
C THR A 63 -16.36 0.95 -8.39
N VAL A 64 -16.39 -0.25 -7.82
CA VAL A 64 -16.17 -1.53 -8.52
C VAL A 64 -17.49 -2.30 -8.55
N ASN A 65 -17.91 -2.75 -9.73
CA ASN A 65 -19.16 -3.48 -9.93
C ASN A 65 -18.99 -4.97 -9.55
N ALA A 66 -18.68 -5.21 -8.28
CA ALA A 66 -18.56 -6.52 -7.67
C ALA A 66 -18.78 -6.37 -6.16
N SER A 67 -19.06 -7.48 -5.46
CA SER A 67 -19.15 -7.44 -3.99
C SER A 67 -17.80 -7.13 -3.35
N ALA A 68 -17.85 -6.60 -2.13
CA ALA A 68 -16.63 -6.29 -1.37
C ALA A 68 -15.76 -7.55 -1.13
N GLU A 69 -16.40 -8.70 -0.89
CA GLU A 69 -15.75 -10.00 -0.74
C GLU A 69 -15.03 -10.44 -2.02
N THR A 70 -15.66 -10.25 -3.17
CA THR A 70 -15.06 -10.58 -4.48
C THR A 70 -13.80 -9.75 -4.72
N VAL A 71 -13.88 -8.45 -4.46
CA VAL A 71 -12.74 -7.52 -4.61
C VAL A 71 -11.63 -7.87 -3.61
N ASP A 72 -11.97 -8.12 -2.34
CA ASP A 72 -10.99 -8.52 -1.33
C ASP A 72 -10.30 -9.84 -1.68
N ALA A 73 -11.06 -10.84 -2.13
CA ALA A 73 -10.50 -12.13 -2.55
C ALA A 73 -9.57 -11.96 -3.79
N ALA A 74 -9.95 -11.13 -4.77
CA ALA A 74 -9.12 -10.86 -5.94
C ALA A 74 -7.79 -10.19 -5.56
N LEU A 75 -7.83 -9.18 -4.67
CA LEU A 75 -6.63 -8.54 -4.12
C LEU A 75 -5.77 -9.51 -3.32
N GLY A 76 -6.37 -10.41 -2.54
CA GLY A 76 -5.68 -11.46 -1.80
C GLY A 76 -4.93 -12.43 -2.72
N ARG A 77 -5.57 -12.88 -3.80
CA ARG A 77 -4.92 -13.74 -4.81
C ARG A 77 -3.80 -13.01 -5.54
N ALA A 78 -4.01 -11.75 -5.88
CA ALA A 78 -2.96 -10.93 -6.52
C ALA A 78 -1.76 -10.73 -5.58
N ALA A 79 -1.98 -10.45 -4.30
CA ALA A 79 -0.92 -10.32 -3.31
C ALA A 79 -0.14 -11.63 -3.09
N ALA A 80 -0.79 -12.78 -3.14
CA ALA A 80 -0.15 -14.09 -3.01
C ALA A 80 0.72 -14.45 -4.24
N ARG A 81 0.29 -14.03 -5.45
CA ARG A 81 1.05 -14.27 -6.68
C ARG A 81 2.20 -13.29 -6.87
N ALA A 82 1.97 -12.08 -6.47
CA ALA A 82 2.94 -10.99 -6.47
C ALA A 82 2.32 -9.79 -5.76
N PRO A 83 2.99 -9.11 -4.81
CA PRO A 83 2.53 -7.81 -4.35
C PRO A 83 2.54 -6.85 -5.54
N SER A 84 1.43 -6.75 -6.22
CA SER A 84 1.30 -6.12 -7.53
C SER A 84 1.37 -4.59 -7.51
N VAL A 85 1.43 -3.98 -6.34
CA VAL A 85 1.48 -2.52 -6.19
C VAL A 85 2.72 -1.90 -6.85
N VAL A 86 3.74 -2.70 -7.11
CA VAL A 86 5.03 -2.26 -7.66
C VAL A 86 5.34 -2.90 -9.02
N GLU A 87 4.40 -3.64 -9.60
CA GLU A 87 4.53 -4.13 -10.96
C GLU A 87 4.73 -3.01 -11.89
N PRO A 88 5.16 -2.63 -12.75
CA PRO A 88 6.11 -2.89 -13.79
C PRO A 88 7.59 -2.70 -13.36
N LEU A 89 7.82 -2.20 -12.14
CA LEU A 89 9.18 -1.87 -11.66
C LEU A 89 9.81 -2.97 -10.81
N ARG A 90 9.11 -4.08 -10.56
CA ARG A 90 9.64 -5.17 -9.76
C ARG A 90 10.61 -6.04 -10.56
N GLU A 91 11.78 -6.28 -9.99
CA GLU A 91 12.76 -7.26 -10.49
C GLU A 91 12.58 -8.60 -9.80
N SER A 92 12.52 -8.59 -8.46
CA SER A 92 12.35 -9.81 -7.67
C SER A 92 11.53 -9.56 -6.41
N ILE A 93 10.96 -10.64 -5.88
CA ILE A 93 10.29 -10.67 -4.59
C ILE A 93 10.69 -11.93 -3.83
N ARG A 94 10.94 -11.79 -2.54
CA ARG A 94 11.21 -12.90 -1.62
C ARG A 94 10.31 -12.74 -0.39
N THR A 95 9.51 -13.77 -0.10
CA THR A 95 8.76 -13.83 1.16
C THR A 95 9.73 -14.05 2.32
N LEU A 96 9.57 -13.28 3.37
CA LEU A 96 10.35 -13.36 4.59
C LEU A 96 9.52 -14.01 5.70
N ARG A 97 10.21 -14.58 6.70
CA ARG A 97 9.52 -15.13 7.87
C ARG A 97 8.89 -14.00 8.68
N CYS A 98 7.59 -14.05 8.88
CA CYS A 98 6.87 -13.05 9.67
C CYS A 98 6.74 -13.49 11.13
N MET A 99 6.82 -12.55 12.06
CA MET A 99 6.71 -12.76 13.51
C MET A 99 5.26 -12.74 14.00
N SER A 100 4.28 -13.20 13.26
CA SER A 100 2.86 -13.23 13.66
C SER A 100 2.43 -11.98 14.46
N PRO A 101 2.58 -10.77 13.91
CA PRO A 101 2.23 -9.54 14.61
C PRO A 101 0.71 -9.46 14.87
N GLN A 102 0.34 -8.72 15.91
CA GLN A 102 -1.04 -8.44 16.30
C GLN A 102 -1.20 -6.93 16.49
N PRO A 103 -1.30 -6.15 15.40
CA PRO A 103 -1.41 -4.70 15.50
C PRO A 103 -2.66 -4.28 16.24
N ALA A 104 -2.56 -3.22 17.05
CA ALA A 104 -3.72 -2.57 17.64
C ALA A 104 -4.55 -1.91 16.54
N LEU A 105 -5.78 -2.34 16.38
CA LEU A 105 -6.72 -1.80 15.41
C LEU A 105 -7.72 -0.86 16.09
N ALA A 106 -8.34 0.05 15.34
CA ALA A 106 -9.41 0.87 15.86
C ALA A 106 -10.63 0.03 16.23
N GLU A 107 -11.46 0.55 17.12
CA GLU A 107 -12.66 -0.13 17.63
C GLU A 107 -13.55 -0.67 16.50
N GLY A 108 -14.03 -1.88 16.68
CA GLY A 108 -14.88 -2.59 15.73
C GLY A 108 -14.15 -3.27 14.57
N TRP A 109 -12.85 -3.03 14.38
CA TRP A 109 -12.06 -3.75 13.38
C TRP A 109 -11.45 -5.03 13.96
N THR A 110 -11.54 -6.12 13.22
CA THR A 110 -10.95 -7.41 13.58
C THR A 110 -9.87 -7.81 12.57
N PRO A 111 -8.72 -8.33 13.03
CA PRO A 111 -7.68 -8.85 12.13
C PRO A 111 -8.23 -9.97 11.25
N ARG A 112 -7.76 -10.03 9.99
CA ARG A 112 -8.17 -11.06 9.03
C ARG A 112 -6.99 -11.67 8.31
N GLY A 113 -6.93 -13.00 8.32
CA GLY A 113 -5.86 -13.76 7.69
C GLY A 113 -4.51 -13.62 8.40
N SER A 114 -3.45 -13.97 7.69
CA SER A 114 -2.08 -13.89 8.20
C SER A 114 -1.41 -12.58 7.76
N VAL A 115 -0.52 -12.09 8.62
CA VAL A 115 0.42 -11.04 8.24
C VAL A 115 1.54 -11.66 7.42
N ALA A 116 1.96 -10.97 6.37
CA ALA A 116 3.04 -11.42 5.49
C ALA A 116 4.08 -10.32 5.32
N THR A 117 5.36 -10.70 5.33
CA THR A 117 6.46 -9.79 5.05
C THR A 117 7.19 -10.24 3.78
N ALA A 118 7.54 -9.30 2.92
CA ALA A 118 8.25 -9.55 1.69
C ALA A 118 9.37 -8.54 1.45
N HIS A 119 10.51 -9.00 0.97
CA HIS A 119 11.56 -8.17 0.41
C HIS A 119 11.34 -8.05 -1.09
N ILE A 120 11.22 -6.83 -1.58
CA ILE A 120 10.92 -6.51 -2.97
C ILE A 120 12.08 -5.69 -3.51
N VAL A 121 12.72 -6.17 -4.58
CA VAL A 121 13.75 -5.43 -5.31
C VAL A 121 13.13 -4.85 -6.57
N CYS A 122 13.29 -3.54 -6.75
CA CYS A 122 12.81 -2.83 -7.93
C CYS A 122 13.79 -2.94 -9.09
N LYS A 123 13.28 -2.94 -10.32
CA LYS A 123 14.11 -2.85 -11.52
C LYS A 123 14.96 -1.58 -11.49
N ARG A 124 16.20 -1.70 -11.91
CA ARG A 124 17.08 -0.53 -12.06
C ARG A 124 16.55 0.39 -13.15
N VAL A 125 16.43 1.66 -12.83
CA VAL A 125 16.03 2.73 -13.79
C VAL A 125 17.17 3.73 -13.86
N TRP A 126 17.98 3.63 -14.92
CA TRP A 126 19.09 4.58 -15.12
C TRP A 126 18.56 6.02 -15.24
N PRO A 127 19.21 7.05 -14.66
CA PRO A 127 20.50 7.04 -13.95
C PRO A 127 20.38 6.84 -12.42
N VAL A 128 19.28 6.35 -11.94
CA VAL A 128 18.97 6.24 -10.50
C VAL A 128 19.49 4.93 -9.91
N SER A 129 19.97 4.97 -8.66
CA SER A 129 20.33 3.75 -7.91
C SER A 129 19.16 2.79 -7.83
N GLN A 130 19.45 1.50 -7.84
CA GLN A 130 18.43 0.47 -7.64
C GLN A 130 17.75 0.67 -6.27
N ARG A 131 16.49 0.34 -6.18
CA ARG A 131 15.70 0.47 -4.95
C ARG A 131 15.19 -0.86 -4.50
N ASP A 132 15.01 -0.98 -3.20
CA ASP A 132 14.31 -2.11 -2.59
C ASP A 132 13.36 -1.63 -1.49
N MET A 133 12.52 -2.53 -1.01
CA MET A 133 11.67 -2.32 0.15
C MET A 133 11.43 -3.63 0.89
N VAL A 134 11.27 -3.56 2.20
CA VAL A 134 10.72 -4.63 3.01
C VAL A 134 9.32 -4.20 3.42
N LEU A 135 8.33 -4.95 2.99
CA LEU A 135 6.93 -4.59 3.14
C LEU A 135 6.20 -5.64 3.97
N THR A 136 5.65 -5.22 5.10
CA THR A 136 4.76 -6.04 5.91
C THR A 136 3.32 -5.66 5.64
N THR A 137 2.49 -6.65 5.33
CA THR A 137 1.09 -6.50 4.93
C THR A 137 0.17 -7.20 5.91
N ALA A 138 -0.96 -6.57 6.20
CA ALA A 138 -2.01 -7.11 7.04
C ALA A 138 -3.39 -6.77 6.46
N ALA A 139 -4.43 -7.44 6.99
CA ALA A 139 -5.81 -7.15 6.65
C ALA A 139 -6.70 -7.16 7.89
N ALA A 140 -7.78 -6.37 7.81
CA ALA A 140 -8.80 -6.29 8.85
C ALA A 140 -10.19 -6.18 8.22
N THR A 141 -11.23 -6.47 9.00
CA THR A 141 -12.62 -6.37 8.56
C THR A 141 -13.50 -5.74 9.64
N ARG A 142 -14.54 -5.00 9.20
CA ARG A 142 -15.58 -4.42 10.04
C ARG A 142 -16.87 -4.28 9.24
N ASP A 143 -17.96 -4.85 9.71
CA ASP A 143 -19.32 -4.69 9.13
C ASP A 143 -19.37 -4.93 7.61
N GLY A 144 -18.67 -5.96 7.11
CA GLY A 144 -18.57 -6.29 5.69
C GLY A 144 -17.61 -5.39 4.90
N ALA A 145 -17.01 -4.37 5.49
CA ALA A 145 -15.90 -3.63 4.92
C ALA A 145 -14.58 -4.37 5.14
N PHE A 146 -13.65 -4.24 4.19
CA PHE A 146 -12.31 -4.82 4.26
C PHE A 146 -11.26 -3.73 4.14
N LEU A 147 -10.26 -3.78 5.00
CA LEU A 147 -9.07 -2.94 4.93
C LEU A 147 -7.84 -3.83 4.76
N ARG A 148 -7.13 -3.68 3.64
CA ARG A 148 -5.79 -4.23 3.44
C ARG A 148 -4.80 -3.10 3.55
N PHE A 149 -3.76 -3.29 4.34
CA PHE A 149 -2.77 -2.25 4.58
C PHE A 149 -1.36 -2.82 4.67
N ALA A 150 -0.40 -1.98 4.41
CA ALA A 150 1.01 -2.33 4.35
C ALA A 150 1.89 -1.17 4.81
N THR A 151 3.02 -1.51 5.41
CA THR A 151 4.06 -0.54 5.80
C THR A 151 5.44 -1.16 5.63
N SER A 152 6.45 -0.32 5.53
CA SER A 152 7.83 -0.78 5.59
C SER A 152 8.22 -1.17 7.01
N THR A 153 8.95 -2.29 7.11
CA THR A 153 9.55 -2.75 8.35
C THR A 153 11.00 -3.14 8.08
N ALA A 154 11.86 -3.12 9.09
CA ALA A 154 13.16 -3.75 8.98
C ALA A 154 13.02 -5.29 9.10
N HIS A 155 13.98 -6.04 8.59
CA HIS A 155 14.01 -7.50 8.72
C HIS A 155 15.45 -8.01 8.65
N ALA A 156 15.85 -8.89 9.57
CA ALA A 156 17.22 -9.40 9.65
C ALA A 156 17.68 -10.11 8.34
N ASP A 157 16.76 -10.83 7.68
CA ASP A 157 17.06 -11.52 6.40
C ASP A 157 17.09 -10.57 5.18
N ALA A 158 16.85 -9.28 5.37
CA ALA A 158 16.90 -8.25 4.32
C ALA A 158 17.57 -6.98 4.84
N PRO A 159 18.85 -7.05 5.22
CA PRO A 159 19.60 -5.91 5.71
C PRO A 159 19.69 -4.80 4.66
N LEU A 160 20.12 -3.61 5.08
CA LEU A 160 20.41 -2.51 4.16
C LEU A 160 21.55 -2.92 3.23
N ASP A 161 21.38 -2.63 1.94
CA ASP A 161 22.37 -2.90 0.90
C ASP A 161 22.97 -1.56 0.46
N ALA A 162 24.29 -1.44 0.48
CA ALA A 162 25.00 -0.22 0.10
C ALA A 162 24.76 0.21 -1.36
N ASP A 163 24.43 -0.75 -2.24
CA ASP A 163 24.17 -0.50 -3.66
C ASP A 163 22.72 -0.15 -3.96
N ARG A 164 21.85 -0.15 -2.94
CA ARG A 164 20.42 0.12 -3.07
C ARG A 164 19.92 1.20 -2.14
N VAL A 165 18.91 1.90 -2.59
CA VAL A 165 18.17 2.83 -1.73
C VAL A 165 16.93 2.15 -1.21
N ARG A 166 16.85 2.00 0.12
CA ARG A 166 15.68 1.45 0.78
C ARG A 166 14.51 2.45 0.71
N LEU A 167 13.42 2.06 0.06
CA LEU A 167 12.18 2.82 0.04
C LEU A 167 11.42 2.63 1.36
N GLU A 168 10.82 3.69 1.84
CA GLU A 168 9.94 3.67 3.00
C GLU A 168 8.48 3.83 2.57
N VAL A 169 7.67 2.83 2.86
CA VAL A 169 6.21 2.89 2.74
C VAL A 169 5.66 3.21 4.12
N ARG A 170 5.23 4.45 4.33
CA ARG A 170 4.64 4.92 5.60
C ARG A 170 3.26 4.33 5.85
N GLY A 171 2.51 4.08 4.76
CA GLY A 171 1.23 3.41 4.75
C GLY A 171 0.71 3.32 3.32
N SER A 172 0.27 2.13 2.93
CA SER A 172 -0.41 1.90 1.65
C SER A 172 -1.50 0.87 1.87
N GLY A 173 -2.63 1.01 1.17
CA GLY A 173 -3.70 0.05 1.37
C GLY A 173 -4.95 0.32 0.56
N TYR A 174 -5.92 -0.57 0.75
CA TYR A 174 -7.24 -0.53 0.13
C TYR A 174 -8.31 -0.60 1.20
N LEU A 175 -9.18 0.40 1.27
CA LEU A 175 -10.46 0.31 1.96
C LEU A 175 -11.53 -0.09 0.93
N ILE A 176 -12.26 -1.16 1.21
CA ILE A 176 -13.32 -1.72 0.38
C ILE A 176 -14.60 -1.66 1.19
N GLU A 177 -15.52 -0.76 0.81
CA GLU A 177 -16.77 -0.51 1.51
C GLU A 177 -17.93 -1.11 0.71
N PRO A 178 -18.72 -2.03 1.30
CA PRO A 178 -19.82 -2.68 0.60
C PRO A 178 -20.93 -1.67 0.23
N ARG A 179 -21.59 -1.91 -0.91
CA ARG A 179 -22.81 -1.28 -1.38
C ARG A 179 -23.74 -2.36 -1.91
N ALA A 180 -25.00 -2.03 -2.21
CA ALA A 180 -26.03 -3.03 -2.58
C ALA A 180 -25.58 -4.05 -3.66
N ALA A 181 -25.02 -3.60 -4.78
CA ALA A 181 -24.58 -4.48 -5.89
C ALA A 181 -23.14 -4.18 -6.33
N SER A 182 -22.39 -3.45 -5.54
CA SER A 182 -21.05 -2.98 -5.88
C SER A 182 -20.26 -2.72 -4.58
N CYS A 183 -19.05 -2.21 -4.69
CA CYS A 183 -18.34 -1.65 -3.56
C CYS A 183 -17.64 -0.35 -3.94
N LYS A 184 -17.45 0.54 -2.96
CA LYS A 184 -16.52 1.66 -3.08
C LYS A 184 -15.13 1.15 -2.70
N VAL A 185 -14.15 1.43 -3.54
CA VAL A 185 -12.74 1.13 -3.28
C VAL A 185 -11.97 2.43 -3.19
N THR A 186 -11.28 2.61 -2.10
CA THR A 186 -10.30 3.68 -1.90
C THR A 186 -8.93 3.07 -1.73
N HIS A 187 -7.98 3.45 -2.59
CA HIS A 187 -6.58 3.11 -2.45
C HIS A 187 -5.79 4.32 -1.99
N VAL A 188 -4.95 4.16 -0.99
CA VAL A 188 -4.01 5.17 -0.47
C VAL A 188 -2.60 4.64 -0.59
N SER A 189 -1.64 5.47 -0.97
CA SER A 189 -0.23 5.10 -1.05
C SER A 189 0.67 6.27 -0.65
N CYS A 190 1.28 6.17 0.52
CA CYS A 190 2.19 7.13 1.12
C CYS A 190 3.60 6.53 1.14
N VAL A 191 4.43 6.90 0.15
CA VAL A 191 5.79 6.35 -0.04
C VAL A 191 6.80 7.48 -0.04
N ALA A 192 7.82 7.36 0.80
CA ALA A 192 8.99 8.23 0.75
C ALA A 192 9.94 7.71 -0.33
N PRO A 193 10.22 8.51 -1.37
CA PRO A 193 10.98 8.05 -2.55
C PRO A 193 12.49 8.08 -2.35
N GLY A 194 12.97 8.52 -1.17
CA GLY A 194 14.39 8.76 -0.91
C GLY A 194 14.93 9.90 -1.79
N ASP A 195 16.12 9.71 -2.36
CA ASP A 195 16.82 10.64 -3.23
C ASP A 195 16.35 10.62 -4.70
N ALA A 196 15.16 10.08 -4.98
CA ALA A 196 14.67 9.97 -6.35
C ALA A 196 14.44 11.35 -6.98
N PRO A 197 14.85 11.55 -8.24
CA PRO A 197 14.59 12.80 -8.96
C PRO A 197 13.08 13.09 -9.07
N ALA A 198 12.71 14.38 -9.01
CA ALA A 198 11.31 14.81 -8.98
C ALA A 198 10.45 14.25 -10.13
N PHE A 199 11.02 14.13 -11.34
CA PHE A 199 10.29 13.55 -12.48
C PHE A 199 9.89 12.09 -12.24
N LEU A 200 10.77 11.30 -11.61
CA LEU A 200 10.50 9.90 -11.29
C LEU A 200 9.48 9.80 -10.15
N VAL A 201 9.61 10.63 -9.11
CA VAL A 201 8.63 10.73 -8.01
C VAL A 201 7.24 11.03 -8.57
N ASN A 202 7.11 12.03 -9.44
CA ASN A 202 5.86 12.41 -10.06
C ASN A 202 5.26 11.29 -10.91
N ARG A 203 6.08 10.65 -11.75
CA ARG A 203 5.66 9.52 -12.59
C ARG A 203 5.15 8.34 -11.76
N LEU A 204 5.87 7.97 -10.70
CA LEU A 204 5.49 6.86 -9.84
C LEU A 204 4.24 7.19 -9.01
N ALA A 205 4.12 8.41 -8.49
CA ALA A 205 2.92 8.85 -7.80
C ALA A 205 1.72 8.80 -8.74
N TRP A 206 1.87 9.30 -9.98
CA TRP A 206 0.83 9.24 -11.00
C TRP A 206 0.38 7.81 -11.30
N GLN A 207 1.29 6.86 -11.47
CA GLN A 207 0.94 5.46 -11.70
C GLN A 207 0.15 4.84 -10.53
N ARG A 208 0.45 5.25 -9.30
CA ARG A 208 -0.25 4.78 -8.09
C ARG A 208 -1.67 5.34 -7.96
N THR A 209 -2.00 6.47 -8.60
CA THR A 209 -3.38 6.97 -8.63
C THR A 209 -4.32 6.14 -9.51
N ALA A 210 -3.83 5.22 -10.33
CA ALA A 210 -4.62 4.35 -11.20
C ALA A 210 -5.00 3.00 -10.56
N MET A 211 -4.78 2.80 -9.26
CA MET A 211 -4.93 1.48 -8.64
C MET A 211 -6.36 0.96 -8.64
N VAL A 212 -7.37 1.81 -8.47
CA VAL A 212 -8.78 1.37 -8.55
C VAL A 212 -9.15 0.92 -9.97
N LEU A 213 -8.59 1.53 -11.01
CA LEU A 213 -8.75 1.05 -12.40
C LEU A 213 -8.15 -0.34 -12.59
N LYS A 214 -6.99 -0.61 -11.99
CA LYS A 214 -6.36 -1.94 -12.01
C LYS A 214 -7.17 -2.98 -11.23
N VAL A 215 -7.78 -2.59 -10.11
CA VAL A 215 -8.70 -3.47 -9.36
C VAL A 215 -9.90 -3.85 -10.20
N ARG A 216 -10.49 -2.91 -10.95
CA ARG A 216 -11.59 -3.23 -11.90
C ARG A 216 -11.16 -4.26 -12.95
N ALA A 217 -9.99 -4.10 -13.55
CA ALA A 217 -9.46 -5.06 -14.51
C ALA A 217 -9.23 -6.43 -13.87
N LEU A 218 -8.60 -6.47 -12.70
CA LEU A 218 -8.33 -7.70 -11.95
C LEU A 218 -9.62 -8.49 -11.63
N VAL A 219 -10.68 -7.79 -11.26
CA VAL A 219 -11.98 -8.41 -10.94
C VAL A 219 -12.68 -8.91 -12.22
N ALA A 220 -12.53 -8.21 -13.34
CA ALA A 220 -13.11 -8.63 -14.62
C ALA A 220 -12.44 -9.89 -15.20
N GLU A 221 -11.21 -10.20 -14.78
CA GLU A 221 -10.45 -11.40 -15.21
C GLU A 221 -10.63 -12.60 -14.26
N SER A 222 -11.38 -12.43 -13.15
CA SER A 222 -11.56 -13.44 -12.09
C SER A 222 -12.82 -14.25 -12.24
#